data_17666aff40a6b97c1327818aa14078ee
#
_entry.id   17666aff40a6b97c1327818aa14078ee
#
_cell.length_a   1.000
_cell.length_b   1.000
_cell.length_c   1.000
_cell.angle_alpha   90.00
_cell.angle_beta   90.00
_cell.angle_gamma   90.00
#
_symmetry.space_group_name_H-M   'P 1'
#
loop_
_entity.id
_entity.type
_entity.pdbx_description
1 polymer ?
#
loop_
_entity_poly.entity_id
_entity_poly.type
_entity_poly.pdbx_seq_one_letter_code
_entity_poly.pdbx_strand_id
1 'polypeptide(L)'
;MISLSLEAATTQFILPTPLDPSYVEELQEITLVWNYTLDGSVDRASFTRDTGGGDEEIARKQSGNTILRPGFLSGRFSADASETQAWLKITRVQKYDQGMYGINLSPTGIGFLQNKVDVFVRCEYSLC
;
A
#
# COMPACT_ATOMS: atom_id res chain seq x y z
N MET A 1 23.72 18.51 31.93
CA MET A 1 23.20 17.14 31.71
C MET A 1 22.23 17.15 30.56
N ILE A 2 22.52 16.35 29.60
CA ILE A 2 21.64 16.21 28.44
C ILE A 2 20.52 15.27 28.83
N SER A 3 19.33 15.80 28.87
CA SER A 3 18.15 14.98 29.04
C SER A 3 17.92 14.24 27.72
N LEU A 4 18.17 12.96 27.70
CA LEU A 4 17.75 12.11 26.59
C LEU A 4 16.26 11.89 26.77
N SER A 5 15.46 12.70 26.14
CA SER A 5 14.05 12.38 26.05
C SER A 5 13.92 11.25 25.06
N LEU A 6 13.56 10.08 25.55
CA LEU A 6 13.12 8.97 24.71
C LEU A 6 11.72 9.31 24.25
N GLU A 7 11.63 10.17 23.25
CA GLU A 7 10.35 10.41 22.63
C GLU A 7 10.01 9.19 21.77
N ALA A 8 8.77 8.72 21.91
CA ALA A 8 8.25 7.70 21.01
C ALA A 8 8.35 8.23 19.57
N ALA A 9 8.71 7.37 18.63
CA ALA A 9 8.73 7.75 17.23
C ALA A 9 7.35 8.22 16.82
N THR A 10 7.28 9.31 16.07
CA THR A 10 6.03 9.78 15.51
C THR A 10 5.58 8.88 14.38
N THR A 11 4.34 8.40 14.46
CA THR A 11 3.74 7.60 13.38
C THR A 11 3.34 8.55 12.26
N GLN A 12 4.07 8.48 11.15
CA GLN A 12 3.83 9.37 10.01
C GLN A 12 4.44 8.81 8.73
N PHE A 13 3.87 9.19 7.59
CA PHE A 13 4.52 8.92 6.31
C PHE A 13 5.73 9.80 6.13
N ILE A 14 6.73 9.25 5.42
CA ILE A 14 7.94 9.97 5.01
C ILE A 14 7.94 10.01 3.48
N LEU A 15 8.23 11.17 2.92
CA LEU A 15 8.33 11.31 1.47
C LEU A 15 9.52 10.49 0.92
N PRO A 16 9.39 9.93 -0.28
CA PRO A 16 8.22 10.05 -1.14
C PRO A 16 7.12 9.06 -0.79
N THR A 17 5.87 9.48 -0.97
CA THR A 17 4.70 8.60 -1.05
C THR A 17 4.43 8.32 -2.52
N PRO A 18 3.61 7.32 -2.87
CA PRO A 18 3.28 7.11 -4.29
C PRO A 18 2.66 8.37 -4.90
N LEU A 19 2.99 8.62 -6.16
CA LEU A 19 2.38 9.73 -6.89
C LEU A 19 0.87 9.52 -6.99
N ASP A 20 0.10 10.58 -6.78
CA ASP A 20 -1.34 10.54 -6.88
C ASP A 20 -1.81 11.62 -7.86
N PRO A 21 -2.31 11.27 -9.05
CA PRO A 21 -2.50 9.90 -9.55
C PRO A 21 -1.21 9.25 -10.07
N SER A 22 -1.21 7.93 -10.10
CA SER A 22 -0.18 7.14 -10.75
C SER A 22 -0.72 6.56 -12.05
N TYR A 23 0.14 6.46 -13.05
CA TYR A 23 -0.22 5.94 -14.37
C TYR A 23 0.62 4.71 -14.69
N VAL A 24 -0.01 3.73 -15.29
CA VAL A 24 0.67 2.52 -15.73
C VAL A 24 0.09 2.07 -17.07
N GLU A 25 0.98 1.58 -17.95
CA GLU A 25 0.53 1.03 -19.23
C GLU A 25 -0.04 -0.37 -19.02
N GLU A 26 -1.07 -0.70 -19.79
CA GLU A 26 -1.64 -2.05 -19.76
C GLU A 26 -0.55 -3.10 -20.02
N LEU A 27 -0.61 -4.21 -19.29
CA LEU A 27 0.31 -5.34 -19.30
C LEU A 27 1.68 -5.07 -18.67
N GLN A 28 1.96 -3.83 -18.25
CA GLN A 28 3.16 -3.51 -17.48
C GLN A 28 2.91 -3.76 -16.00
N GLU A 29 3.91 -3.53 -15.18
CA GLU A 29 3.77 -3.65 -13.73
C GLU A 29 3.82 -2.28 -13.08
N ILE A 30 3.20 -2.17 -11.91
CA ILE A 30 3.31 -0.99 -11.06
C ILE A 30 3.59 -1.46 -9.63
N THR A 31 4.47 -0.72 -8.95
CA THR A 31 4.73 -0.92 -7.53
C THR A 31 4.46 0.38 -6.81
N LEU A 32 3.55 0.34 -5.86
CA LEU A 32 3.27 1.47 -4.96
C LEU A 32 4.09 1.25 -3.70
N VAL A 33 4.87 2.26 -3.32
CA VAL A 33 5.77 2.17 -2.18
C VAL A 33 5.47 3.30 -1.21
N TRP A 34 5.21 2.96 0.04
CA TRP A 34 5.00 3.92 1.13
C TRP A 34 6.15 3.80 2.12
N ASN A 35 6.75 4.94 2.45
CA ASN A 35 7.78 5.02 3.48
C ASN A 35 7.20 5.70 4.71
N TYR A 36 7.60 5.27 5.91
CA TYR A 36 7.00 5.78 7.13
C TYR A 36 7.90 5.55 8.34
N THR A 37 7.59 6.24 9.41
CA THR A 37 8.07 5.92 10.76
C THR A 37 6.86 5.48 11.58
N LEU A 38 7.09 4.59 12.52
CA LEU A 38 6.05 4.07 13.40
C LEU A 38 6.45 4.22 14.85
N ASP A 39 5.45 4.41 15.71
CA ASP A 39 5.62 4.25 17.14
C ASP A 39 5.52 2.74 17.45
N GLY A 40 6.67 2.08 17.52
CA GLY A 40 6.76 0.65 17.71
C GLY A 40 6.89 -0.09 16.39
N SER A 41 6.37 -1.29 16.33
CA SER A 41 6.43 -2.14 15.14
C SER A 41 5.07 -2.23 14.45
N VAL A 42 5.04 -2.91 13.33
CA VAL A 42 3.78 -3.12 12.59
C VAL A 42 2.92 -4.14 13.34
N ASP A 43 1.75 -3.70 13.79
CA ASP A 43 0.75 -4.60 14.33
C ASP A 43 -0.10 -5.17 13.19
N ARG A 44 -0.55 -4.30 12.29
CA ARG A 44 -1.35 -4.72 11.15
C ARG A 44 -1.13 -3.77 9.97
N ALA A 45 -1.03 -4.33 8.78
CA ALA A 45 -1.03 -3.58 7.54
C ALA A 45 -2.09 -4.20 6.61
N SER A 46 -2.99 -3.38 6.10
CA SER A 46 -4.04 -3.80 5.19
C SER A 46 -3.89 -3.05 3.88
N PHE A 47 -3.81 -3.77 2.78
CA PHE A 47 -3.74 -3.20 1.44
C PHE A 47 -5.12 -3.31 0.81
N THR A 48 -5.61 -2.22 0.24
CA THR A 48 -6.98 -2.13 -0.24
C THR A 48 -7.05 -1.62 -1.68
N ARG A 49 -8.18 -1.89 -2.30
CA ARG A 49 -8.50 -1.33 -3.61
C ARG A 49 -9.98 -1.00 -3.68
N ASP A 50 -10.29 0.08 -4.40
CA ASP A 50 -11.65 0.47 -4.73
C ASP A 50 -11.73 0.71 -6.24
N THR A 51 -12.46 -0.13 -6.95
CA THR A 51 -12.68 -0.02 -8.39
C THR A 51 -14.09 0.47 -8.72
N GLY A 52 -14.81 0.99 -7.72
CA GLY A 52 -16.14 1.56 -7.89
C GLY A 52 -17.21 0.99 -6.96
N GLY A 53 -16.93 -0.13 -6.30
CA GLY A 53 -17.89 -0.79 -5.41
C GLY A 53 -17.58 -0.64 -3.92
N GLY A 54 -16.66 0.24 -3.56
CA GLY A 54 -16.16 0.39 -2.19
C GLY A 54 -14.82 -0.32 -2.00
N ASP A 55 -14.22 -0.11 -0.83
CA ASP A 55 -12.93 -0.71 -0.53
C ASP A 55 -13.03 -2.22 -0.36
N GLU A 56 -12.12 -2.96 -0.99
CA GLU A 56 -11.92 -4.37 -0.73
C GLU A 56 -10.46 -4.62 -0.33
N GLU A 57 -10.23 -5.53 0.58
CA GLU A 57 -8.88 -5.86 1.02
C GLU A 57 -8.21 -6.79 0.02
N ILE A 58 -7.01 -6.41 -0.42
CA ILE A 58 -6.17 -7.21 -1.32
C ILE A 58 -5.33 -8.19 -0.50
N ALA A 59 -4.72 -7.68 0.57
CA ALA A 59 -3.78 -8.42 1.38
C ALA A 59 -3.76 -7.84 2.80
N ARG A 60 -3.37 -8.67 3.75
CA ARG A 60 -3.22 -8.25 5.14
C ARG A 60 -1.96 -8.87 5.72
N LYS A 61 -1.16 -8.04 6.37
CA LYS A 61 -0.07 -8.50 7.23
C LYS A 61 -0.50 -8.39 8.67
N GLN A 62 -0.43 -9.50 9.38
CA GLN A 62 -0.71 -9.58 10.80
C GLN A 62 0.10 -10.75 11.35
N SER A 63 0.80 -10.52 12.46
CA SER A 63 1.62 -11.56 13.10
C SER A 63 2.72 -12.13 12.20
N GLY A 64 3.38 -11.28 11.43
CA GLY A 64 4.61 -11.64 10.71
C GLY A 64 4.49 -11.94 9.23
N ASN A 65 3.37 -12.46 8.76
CA ASN A 65 3.20 -12.83 7.35
C ASN A 65 2.14 -11.98 6.66
N THR A 66 2.37 -11.69 5.38
CA THR A 66 1.38 -11.05 4.53
C THR A 66 0.62 -12.13 3.78
N ILE A 67 -0.70 -12.09 3.89
CA ILE A 67 -1.60 -13.07 3.28
C ILE A 67 -2.49 -12.35 2.28
N LEU A 68 -2.49 -12.83 1.04
CA LEU A 68 -3.39 -12.33 0.00
C LEU A 68 -4.80 -12.89 0.24
N ARG A 69 -5.80 -12.04 -0.01
CA ARG A 69 -7.19 -12.46 0.03
C ARG A 69 -7.52 -13.35 -1.18
N PRO A 70 -8.51 -14.23 -1.07
CA PRO A 70 -8.80 -15.21 -2.11
C PRO A 70 -9.00 -14.63 -3.51
N GLY A 71 -9.58 -13.45 -3.63
CA GLY A 71 -9.78 -12.81 -4.94
C GLY A 71 -8.51 -12.33 -5.62
N PHE A 72 -7.35 -12.40 -4.94
CA PHE A 72 -6.08 -11.85 -5.42
C PHE A 72 -4.98 -12.91 -5.54
N LEU A 73 -5.36 -14.18 -5.63
CA LEU A 73 -4.41 -15.29 -5.69
C LEU A 73 -3.96 -15.65 -7.10
N SER A 74 -4.20 -14.80 -8.08
CA SER A 74 -3.84 -15.05 -9.49
C SER A 74 -2.35 -14.99 -9.78
N GLY A 75 -1.53 -14.58 -8.81
CA GLY A 75 -0.09 -14.37 -9.00
C GLY A 75 0.26 -12.98 -9.50
N ARG A 76 -0.72 -12.13 -9.80
CA ARG A 76 -0.47 -10.75 -10.28
C ARG A 76 -0.25 -9.76 -9.15
N PHE A 77 -0.74 -10.06 -7.95
CA PHE A 77 -0.65 -9.17 -6.78
C PHE A 77 0.35 -9.71 -5.78
N SER A 78 1.17 -8.82 -5.24
CA SER A 78 2.02 -9.12 -4.10
C SER A 78 2.15 -7.86 -3.25
N ALA A 79 2.36 -8.04 -1.96
CA ALA A 79 2.45 -6.95 -1.01
C ALA A 79 3.20 -7.39 0.22
N ASP A 80 3.86 -6.45 0.87
CA ASP A 80 4.46 -6.69 2.17
C ASP A 80 4.67 -5.35 2.88
N ALA A 81 4.93 -5.43 4.18
CA ALA A 81 5.21 -4.27 5.00
C ALA A 81 6.30 -4.60 6.01
N SER A 82 7.32 -3.75 6.05
CA SER A 82 8.36 -3.80 7.07
C SER A 82 8.12 -2.68 8.09
N GLU A 83 9.05 -2.51 9.02
CA GLU A 83 8.98 -1.46 10.03
C GLU A 83 9.09 -0.05 9.45
N THR A 84 9.59 0.09 8.21
CA THR A 84 9.86 1.40 7.60
C THR A 84 9.24 1.57 6.23
N GLN A 85 8.74 0.51 5.60
CA GLN A 85 8.28 0.57 4.23
C GLN A 85 7.23 -0.49 3.95
N ALA A 86 6.21 -0.11 3.21
CA ALA A 86 5.22 -1.04 2.67
C ALA A 86 5.18 -0.90 1.16
N TRP A 87 4.83 -1.98 0.47
CA TRP A 87 4.71 -1.96 -0.98
C TRP A 87 3.60 -2.87 -1.46
N LEU A 88 3.01 -2.49 -2.56
CA LEU A 88 1.99 -3.27 -3.26
C LEU A 88 2.38 -3.30 -4.73
N LYS A 89 2.51 -4.49 -5.29
CA LYS A 89 2.91 -4.69 -6.68
C LYS A 89 1.82 -5.39 -7.45
N ILE A 90 1.52 -4.87 -8.63
CA ILE A 90 0.59 -5.47 -9.57
C ILE A 90 1.35 -5.72 -10.86
N THR A 91 1.40 -6.96 -11.30
CA THR A 91 2.04 -7.33 -12.57
C THR A 91 0.98 -7.53 -13.64
N ARG A 92 1.38 -7.37 -14.91
CA ARG A 92 0.49 -7.54 -16.06
C ARG A 92 -0.85 -6.83 -15.85
N VAL A 93 -0.76 -5.54 -15.56
CA VAL A 93 -1.91 -4.72 -15.20
C VAL A 93 -2.95 -4.77 -16.31
N GLN A 94 -4.21 -4.94 -15.93
CA GLN A 94 -5.35 -4.94 -16.82
C GLN A 94 -6.15 -3.66 -16.64
N LYS A 95 -6.93 -3.28 -17.65
CA LYS A 95 -7.75 -2.07 -17.55
C LYS A 95 -8.70 -2.12 -16.35
N TYR A 96 -9.22 -3.29 -16.02
CA TYR A 96 -10.12 -3.43 -14.87
C TYR A 96 -9.41 -3.31 -13.52
N ASP A 97 -8.08 -3.22 -13.50
CA ASP A 97 -7.34 -2.93 -12.27
C ASP A 97 -7.34 -1.43 -11.94
N GLN A 98 -7.81 -0.58 -12.84
CA GLN A 98 -7.88 0.86 -12.59
C GLN A 98 -8.78 1.14 -11.40
N GLY A 99 -8.28 1.95 -10.48
CA GLY A 99 -9.02 2.29 -9.27
C GLY A 99 -8.14 2.94 -8.24
N MET A 100 -8.66 3.04 -7.04
CA MET A 100 -7.96 3.65 -5.91
C MET A 100 -7.35 2.57 -5.02
N TYR A 101 -6.04 2.63 -4.83
CA TYR A 101 -5.29 1.67 -4.03
C TYR A 101 -4.80 2.34 -2.76
N GLY A 102 -4.82 1.62 -1.66
CA GLY A 102 -4.45 2.22 -0.40
C GLY A 102 -3.81 1.27 0.59
N ILE A 103 -3.32 1.86 1.65
CA ILE A 103 -2.78 1.17 2.80
C ILE A 103 -3.40 1.72 4.07
N ASN A 104 -3.72 0.81 4.98
CA ASN A 104 -4.09 1.12 6.37
C ASN A 104 -3.08 0.44 7.25
N LEU A 105 -2.37 1.21 8.06
CA LEU A 105 -1.26 0.71 8.86
C LEU A 105 -1.46 1.06 10.32
N SER A 106 -1.45 0.03 11.17
CA SER A 106 -1.58 0.19 12.61
C SER A 106 -0.27 -0.24 13.28
N PRO A 107 0.41 0.68 14.00
CA PRO A 107 1.57 0.31 14.79
C PRO A 107 1.15 -0.32 16.12
N THR A 108 2.11 -0.95 16.80
CA THR A 108 1.87 -1.46 18.16
C THR A 108 1.73 -0.33 19.17
N GLY A 109 2.31 0.84 18.89
CA GLY A 109 2.16 2.02 19.70
C GLY A 109 1.02 2.91 19.25
N ILE A 110 1.23 4.23 19.34
CA ILE A 110 0.20 5.22 19.05
C ILE A 110 0.24 5.63 17.59
N GLY A 111 -0.93 5.88 17.04
CA GLY A 111 -1.10 6.42 15.70
C GLY A 111 -1.72 5.42 14.75
N PHE A 112 -2.00 5.92 13.56
CA PHE A 112 -2.62 5.16 12.49
C PHE A 112 -2.27 5.86 11.19
N LEU A 113 -1.90 5.10 10.16
CA LEU A 113 -1.59 5.68 8.86
C LEU A 113 -2.55 5.15 7.81
N GLN A 114 -3.02 6.05 6.97
CA GLN A 114 -3.86 5.72 5.83
C GLN A 114 -3.46 6.60 4.67
N ASN A 115 -3.31 5.99 3.50
CA ASN A 115 -3.05 6.72 2.27
C ASN A 115 -3.72 5.99 1.11
N LYS A 116 -4.27 6.74 0.17
CA LYS A 116 -4.89 6.19 -1.03
C LYS A 116 -4.32 6.91 -2.25
N VAL A 117 -4.19 6.17 -3.34
CA VAL A 117 -3.62 6.64 -4.59
C VAL A 117 -4.51 6.19 -5.74
N ASP A 118 -4.89 7.12 -6.60
CA ASP A 118 -5.58 6.76 -7.85
C ASP A 118 -4.57 6.16 -8.82
N VAL A 119 -4.90 5.00 -9.36
CA VAL A 119 -4.10 4.33 -10.38
C VAL A 119 -4.92 4.27 -11.66
N PHE A 120 -4.39 4.89 -12.71
CA PHE A 120 -4.99 4.89 -14.04
C PHE A 120 -4.21 3.97 -14.96
N VAL A 121 -4.93 3.12 -15.68
CA VAL A 121 -4.34 2.20 -16.64
C VAL A 121 -4.52 2.76 -18.03
N ARG A 122 -3.40 2.98 -18.72
CA ARG A 122 -3.40 3.45 -20.09
C ARG A 122 -3.29 2.28 -21.04
N CYS A 123 -4.02 2.36 -22.14
CA CYS A 123 -3.90 1.40 -23.20
C CYS A 123 -3.01 1.96 -24.30
N GLU A 124 -2.18 1.11 -24.88
CA GLU A 124 -1.27 1.50 -25.93
C GLU A 124 -2.00 2.08 -27.14
N TYR A 125 -3.17 1.55 -27.41
CA TYR A 125 -4.08 2.08 -28.41
C TYR A 125 -5.33 2.51 -27.70
N SER A 126 -5.74 3.73 -27.84
CA SER A 126 -6.78 4.41 -27.07
C SER A 126 -8.14 3.71 -26.95
N LEU A 127 -8.23 2.44 -27.24
CA LEU A 127 -9.46 1.65 -27.21
C LEU A 127 -9.37 0.55 -26.14
N CYS A 128 -9.52 0.95 -24.90
CA CYS A 128 -9.68 -0.06 -23.86
C CYS A 128 -11.10 -0.07 -23.34
#